data_b018f31d96babea5c3a2fc3d65e949f3
#
_entry.id   b018f31d96babea5c3a2fc3d65e949f3
#
_cell.length_a   1.000
_cell.length_b   1.000
_cell.length_c   1.000
_cell.angle_alpha   90.00
_cell.angle_beta   90.00
_cell.angle_gamma   90.00
#
_symmetry.space_group_name_H-M   'P 1'
#
loop_
_entity.id
_entity.type
_entity.pdbx_description
1 polymer ?
#
loop_
_entity_poly.entity_id
_entity_poly.type
_entity_poly.pdbx_seq_one_letter_code
_entity_poly.pdbx_strand_id
1 'polypeptide(L)'
;WLLAEGRLTAVNGSGQRATLESSWLQDGAVTAFDLSVESERIAVRRTDGRVAVAIIIRDQDGRPTGLGPALEMPRASGTGTRGLSWCAPNAVCVLAAAGTEGGGVPEVRLVQVGGAVNTLVGVRGARSVISDRSEESLLIIDESGQTWQRRGAMWRVLTSEVTDPSFPLP
;
A
#
# COMPACT_ATOMS: atom_id res chain seq x y z
N TRP A 1 -6.26 -11.62 4.87
CA TRP A 1 -4.85 -11.44 5.19
C TRP A 1 -4.72 -10.62 6.46
N LEU A 2 -3.78 -10.98 7.30
CA LEU A 2 -3.50 -10.32 8.58
C LEU A 2 -2.00 -10.06 8.68
N LEU A 3 -1.65 -8.91 9.23
CA LEU A 3 -0.30 -8.60 9.67
C LEU A 3 -0.33 -8.44 11.18
N ALA A 4 0.36 -9.32 11.88
CA ALA A 4 0.50 -9.24 13.33
C ALA A 4 1.93 -9.64 13.71
N GLU A 5 2.53 -8.90 14.63
CA GLU A 5 3.89 -9.19 15.15
C GLU A 5 4.94 -9.39 14.04
N GLY A 6 4.81 -8.65 12.92
CA GLY A 6 5.70 -8.75 11.77
C GLY A 6 5.52 -10.03 10.93
N ARG A 7 4.47 -10.83 11.18
CA ARG A 7 4.16 -12.06 10.43
C ARG A 7 2.94 -11.86 9.56
N LEU A 8 3.00 -12.38 8.34
CA LEU A 8 1.88 -12.39 7.41
C LEU A 8 1.12 -13.71 7.54
N THR A 9 -0.19 -13.61 7.72
CA THR A 9 -1.08 -14.76 7.81
C THR A 9 -2.21 -14.59 6.79
N ALA A 10 -2.39 -15.56 5.93
CA ALA A 10 -3.55 -15.68 5.08
C ALA A 10 -4.70 -16.37 5.85
N VAL A 11 -5.91 -15.87 5.66
CA VAL A 11 -7.13 -16.47 6.23
C VAL A 11 -8.12 -16.64 5.09
N ASN A 12 -8.66 -17.84 4.93
CA ASN A 12 -9.70 -18.09 3.94
C ASN A 12 -11.12 -17.86 4.50
N GLY A 13 -12.14 -17.99 3.66
CA GLY A 13 -13.53 -17.78 4.06
C GLY A 13 -14.06 -18.76 5.12
N SER A 14 -13.41 -19.93 5.32
CA SER A 14 -13.73 -20.89 6.37
C SER A 14 -12.94 -20.65 7.67
N GLY A 15 -12.12 -19.60 7.73
CA GLY A 15 -11.32 -19.25 8.90
C GLY A 15 -10.01 -20.05 9.02
N GLN A 16 -9.67 -20.90 8.06
CA GLN A 16 -8.39 -21.59 8.05
C GLN A 16 -7.26 -20.58 7.83
N ARG A 17 -6.16 -20.77 8.54
CA ARG A 17 -5.01 -19.86 8.54
C ARG A 17 -3.80 -20.54 7.93
N ALA A 18 -3.04 -19.79 7.15
CA ALA A 18 -1.72 -20.17 6.66
C ALA A 18 -0.73 -19.06 6.99
N THR A 19 0.28 -19.35 7.80
CA THR A 19 1.38 -18.42 8.06
C THR A 19 2.37 -18.52 6.91
N LEU A 20 2.70 -17.37 6.32
CA LEU A 20 3.68 -17.30 5.25
C LEU A 20 5.06 -17.13 5.86
N GLU A 21 5.89 -18.14 5.67
CA GLU A 21 7.28 -18.13 6.09
C GLU A 21 8.17 -17.75 4.90
N SER A 22 9.08 -16.81 5.14
CA SER A 22 10.15 -16.48 4.21
C SER A 22 11.29 -15.84 4.96
N SER A 23 12.52 -16.27 4.67
CA SER A 23 13.71 -15.74 5.33
C SER A 23 13.81 -14.22 5.22
N TRP A 24 13.42 -13.65 4.09
CA TRP A 24 13.48 -12.21 3.88
C TRP A 24 12.44 -11.40 4.69
N LEU A 25 11.34 -12.02 5.17
CA LEU A 25 10.41 -11.38 6.10
C LEU A 25 11.02 -11.22 7.49
N GLN A 26 11.99 -12.06 7.85
CA GLN A 26 12.65 -12.06 9.16
C GLN A 26 13.71 -10.95 9.29
N ASP A 27 14.19 -10.38 8.17
CA ASP A 27 15.22 -9.33 8.14
C ASP A 27 14.72 -7.94 8.58
N GLY A 28 13.55 -7.84 9.16
CA GLY A 28 12.97 -6.60 9.67
C GLY A 28 11.46 -6.69 9.82
N ALA A 29 10.91 -5.96 10.77
CA ALA A 29 9.47 -5.97 11.00
C ALA A 29 8.71 -5.37 9.82
N VAL A 30 7.76 -6.12 9.27
CA VAL A 30 6.81 -5.62 8.27
C VAL A 30 5.83 -4.68 8.95
N THR A 31 5.68 -3.48 8.42
CA THR A 31 4.81 -2.42 8.96
C THR A 31 3.60 -2.14 8.09
N ALA A 32 3.66 -2.53 6.83
CA ALA A 32 2.53 -2.43 5.90
C ALA A 32 2.67 -3.49 4.81
N PHE A 33 1.57 -3.92 4.27
CA PHE A 33 1.51 -4.76 3.09
C PHE A 33 0.27 -4.41 2.26
N ASP A 34 0.32 -4.74 0.98
CA ASP A 34 -0.84 -4.74 0.09
C ASP A 34 -0.68 -5.82 -0.98
N LEU A 35 -1.81 -6.25 -1.54
CA LEU A 35 -1.88 -7.33 -2.52
C LEU A 35 -2.18 -6.77 -3.92
N SER A 36 -1.60 -7.38 -4.96
CA SER A 36 -2.02 -7.13 -6.34
C SER A 36 -3.50 -7.48 -6.56
N VAL A 37 -4.09 -7.03 -7.65
CA VAL A 37 -5.52 -7.24 -7.99
C VAL A 37 -5.89 -8.72 -7.90
N GLU A 38 -5.08 -9.59 -8.50
CA GLU A 38 -5.31 -11.04 -8.51
C GLU A 38 -4.80 -11.74 -7.26
N SER A 39 -4.27 -11.00 -6.31
CA SER A 39 -3.64 -11.54 -5.09
C SER A 39 -2.54 -12.57 -5.38
N GLU A 40 -1.85 -12.43 -6.51
CA GLU A 40 -0.70 -13.26 -6.90
C GLU A 40 0.61 -12.72 -6.36
N ARG A 41 0.64 -11.42 -6.02
CA ARG A 41 1.82 -10.74 -5.51
C ARG A 41 1.48 -9.97 -4.25
N ILE A 42 2.47 -9.83 -3.41
CA ILE A 42 2.40 -9.00 -2.21
C ILE A 42 3.52 -7.96 -2.27
N ALA A 43 3.17 -6.72 -1.96
CA ALA A 43 4.13 -5.68 -1.64
C ALA A 43 4.19 -5.53 -0.13
N VAL A 44 5.38 -5.38 0.43
CA VAL A 44 5.59 -5.16 1.86
C VAL A 44 6.49 -3.95 2.09
N ARG A 45 6.24 -3.23 3.16
CA ARG A 45 7.13 -2.18 3.69
C ARG A 45 7.61 -2.57 5.07
N ARG A 46 8.90 -2.40 5.32
CA ARG A 46 9.54 -2.67 6.60
C ARG A 46 9.70 -1.40 7.45
N THR A 47 10.05 -1.58 8.71
CA THR A 47 10.31 -0.47 9.65
C THR A 47 11.40 0.47 9.17
N ASP A 48 12.41 -0.04 8.48
CA ASP A 48 13.51 0.74 7.90
C ASP A 48 13.12 1.49 6.61
N GLY A 49 11.87 1.39 6.18
CA GLY A 49 11.34 2.02 4.97
C GLY A 49 11.67 1.26 3.69
N ARG A 50 12.32 0.09 3.74
CA ARG A 50 12.52 -0.75 2.56
C ARG A 50 11.17 -1.30 2.08
N VAL A 51 11.02 -1.33 0.76
CA VAL A 51 9.86 -1.89 0.07
C VAL A 51 10.33 -3.04 -0.81
N ALA A 52 9.62 -4.15 -0.74
CA ALA A 52 9.89 -5.32 -1.56
C ALA A 52 8.57 -5.93 -2.07
N VAL A 53 8.66 -6.61 -3.21
CA VAL A 53 7.54 -7.34 -3.82
C VAL A 53 7.94 -8.82 -3.94
N ALA A 54 7.01 -9.71 -3.65
CA ALA A 54 7.19 -11.15 -3.85
C ALA A 54 5.95 -11.79 -4.47
N ILE A 55 6.15 -12.92 -5.13
CA ILE A 55 5.07 -13.77 -5.62
C ILE A 55 4.53 -14.59 -4.44
N ILE A 56 3.22 -14.76 -4.38
CA ILE A 56 2.56 -15.63 -3.43
C ILE A 56 2.52 -17.04 -4.04
N ILE A 57 3.20 -17.98 -3.39
CA ILE A 57 3.21 -19.39 -3.78
C ILE A 57 1.94 -20.02 -3.26
N ARG A 58 1.25 -20.79 -4.11
CA ARG A 58 0.01 -21.48 -3.79
C ARG A 58 0.12 -22.97 -4.09
N ASP A 59 -0.60 -23.77 -3.35
CA ASP A 59 -0.79 -25.19 -3.65
C ASP A 59 -1.81 -25.41 -4.79
N GLN A 60 -2.09 -26.67 -5.09
CA GLN A 60 -3.05 -27.06 -6.12
C GLN A 60 -4.49 -26.62 -5.81
N ASP A 61 -4.82 -26.42 -4.55
CA ASP A 61 -6.12 -25.92 -4.09
C ASP A 61 -6.20 -24.38 -4.06
N GLY A 62 -5.15 -23.68 -4.51
CA GLY A 62 -5.04 -22.22 -4.50
C GLY A 62 -4.75 -21.61 -3.13
N ARG A 63 -4.41 -22.43 -2.12
CA ARG A 63 -4.07 -21.92 -0.79
C ARG A 63 -2.65 -21.35 -0.78
N PRO A 64 -2.44 -20.18 -0.18
CA PRO A 64 -1.10 -19.63 -0.06
C PRO A 64 -0.26 -20.48 0.90
N THR A 65 0.90 -20.93 0.43
CA THR A 65 1.82 -21.81 1.16
C THR A 65 3.15 -21.13 1.46
N GLY A 66 3.48 -20.03 0.78
CA GLY A 66 4.73 -19.33 0.98
C GLY A 66 4.88 -18.08 0.12
N LEU A 67 6.03 -17.47 0.20
CA LEU A 67 6.43 -16.35 -0.63
C LEU A 67 7.67 -16.72 -1.43
N GLY A 68 7.69 -16.33 -2.69
CA GLY A 68 8.87 -16.41 -3.53
C GLY A 68 9.98 -15.46 -3.08
N PRO A 69 11.10 -15.43 -3.81
CA PRO A 69 12.18 -14.49 -3.57
C PRO A 69 11.68 -13.04 -3.60
N ALA A 70 12.18 -12.22 -2.68
CA ALA A 70 11.86 -10.81 -2.65
C ALA A 70 12.58 -10.07 -3.76
N LEU A 71 11.84 -9.25 -4.49
CA LEU A 71 12.38 -8.23 -5.37
C LEU A 71 12.35 -6.90 -4.61
N GLU A 72 13.53 -6.42 -4.22
CA GLU A 72 13.66 -5.10 -3.60
C GLU A 72 13.29 -3.99 -4.60
N MET A 73 12.60 -2.97 -4.09
CA MET A 73 12.18 -1.80 -4.86
C MET A 73 12.89 -0.55 -4.35
N PRO A 74 14.17 -0.31 -4.71
CA PRO A 74 14.96 0.79 -4.12
C PRO A 74 14.33 2.16 -4.32
N ARG A 75 13.64 2.37 -5.44
CA ARG A 75 13.00 3.65 -5.75
C ARG A 75 11.69 3.89 -4.98
N ALA A 76 11.09 2.82 -4.44
CA ALA A 76 9.96 2.91 -3.51
C ALA A 76 10.43 2.99 -2.06
N SER A 77 11.70 2.66 -1.79
CA SER A 77 12.27 2.58 -0.45
C SER A 77 12.83 3.92 0.00
N GLY A 78 12.91 4.12 1.32
CA GLY A 78 13.51 5.31 1.93
C GLY A 78 13.03 5.51 3.36
N THR A 79 13.85 6.12 4.20
CA THR A 79 13.56 6.35 5.63
C THR A 79 12.30 7.20 5.88
N GLY A 80 11.92 8.02 4.92
CA GLY A 80 10.70 8.82 4.97
C GLY A 80 9.50 8.20 4.25
N THR A 81 9.62 6.96 3.76
CA THR A 81 8.52 6.29 3.05
C THR A 81 7.39 5.97 4.04
N ARG A 82 6.20 6.47 3.71
CA ARG A 82 4.96 6.24 4.46
C ARG A 82 3.92 5.66 3.53
N GLY A 83 3.04 4.82 4.07
CA GLY A 83 2.01 4.17 3.27
C GLY A 83 2.59 3.25 2.20
N LEU A 84 1.77 2.38 1.72
CA LEU A 84 2.05 1.44 0.65
C LEU A 84 0.71 1.01 0.07
N SER A 85 0.55 1.06 -1.23
CA SER A 85 -0.63 0.50 -1.89
C SER A 85 -0.26 -0.03 -3.27
N TRP A 86 -0.91 -1.10 -3.68
CA TRP A 86 -0.81 -1.59 -5.04
C TRP A 86 -1.73 -0.76 -5.93
N CYS A 87 -1.19 0.02 -6.87
CA CYS A 87 -1.96 1.03 -7.58
C CYS A 87 -2.11 0.79 -9.09
N ALA A 88 -1.47 -0.23 -9.62
CA ALA A 88 -1.64 -0.68 -11.00
C ALA A 88 -1.22 -2.16 -11.11
N PRO A 89 -1.53 -2.87 -12.19
CA PRO A 89 -1.19 -4.30 -12.33
C PRO A 89 0.27 -4.64 -12.02
N ASN A 90 1.20 -3.72 -12.30
CA ASN A 90 2.64 -3.90 -12.08
C ASN A 90 3.28 -2.73 -11.31
N ALA A 91 2.52 -1.94 -10.58
CA ALA A 91 3.06 -0.78 -9.87
C ALA A 91 2.57 -0.68 -8.43
N VAL A 92 3.49 -0.31 -7.57
CA VAL A 92 3.26 0.00 -6.16
C VAL A 92 3.34 1.50 -5.96
N CYS A 93 2.39 2.06 -5.24
CA CYS A 93 2.40 3.44 -4.81
C CYS A 93 2.94 3.55 -3.39
N VAL A 94 3.85 4.48 -3.19
CA VAL A 94 4.35 4.84 -1.85
C VAL A 94 4.30 6.35 -1.68
N LEU A 95 4.08 6.76 -0.45
CA LEU A 95 4.19 8.14 -0.05
C LEU A 95 5.62 8.37 0.45
N ALA A 96 6.41 9.14 -0.30
CA ALA A 96 7.76 9.50 0.08
C ALA A 96 7.77 10.85 0.79
N ALA A 97 8.57 10.98 1.84
CA ALA A 97 8.77 12.29 2.46
C ALA A 97 9.37 13.26 1.43
N ALA A 98 8.91 14.49 1.47
CA ALA A 98 9.57 15.54 0.70
C ALA A 98 11.05 15.63 1.11
N GLY A 99 11.92 15.64 0.13
CA GLY A 99 13.35 15.81 0.39
C GLY A 99 13.60 17.10 1.16
N THR A 100 14.47 17.03 2.16
CA THR A 100 15.05 18.09 2.98
C THR A 100 14.13 18.83 3.95
N GLU A 101 14.61 18.88 5.18
CA GLU A 101 14.34 19.80 6.29
C GLU A 101 13.11 20.72 6.18
N GLY A 102 12.05 20.38 6.87
CA GLY A 102 11.08 21.36 7.32
C GLY A 102 9.91 21.66 6.38
N GLY A 103 9.06 20.69 6.08
CA GLY A 103 7.70 21.02 5.64
C GLY A 103 7.43 20.98 4.13
N GLY A 104 8.22 20.28 3.36
CA GLY A 104 7.93 20.03 1.94
C GLY A 104 6.65 19.22 1.73
N VAL A 105 6.03 19.35 0.56
CA VAL A 105 4.88 18.50 0.17
C VAL A 105 5.41 17.11 -0.16
N PRO A 106 4.90 16.04 0.47
CA PRO A 106 5.34 14.69 0.16
C PRO A 106 5.01 14.33 -1.29
N GLU A 107 5.77 13.39 -1.82
CA GLU A 107 5.58 12.85 -3.17
C GLU A 107 4.87 11.50 -3.12
N VAL A 108 3.99 11.26 -4.07
CA VAL A 108 3.47 9.92 -4.35
C VAL A 108 4.30 9.35 -5.50
N ARG A 109 5.04 8.28 -5.21
CA ARG A 109 5.83 7.56 -6.21
C ARG A 109 5.09 6.32 -6.65
N LEU A 110 4.77 6.23 -7.93
CA LEU A 110 4.31 5.02 -8.60
C LEU A 110 5.55 4.30 -9.13
N VAL A 111 5.90 3.19 -8.51
CA VAL A 111 7.11 2.44 -8.85
C VAL A 111 6.70 1.12 -9.49
N GLN A 112 7.01 0.96 -10.76
CA GLN A 112 6.77 -0.31 -11.46
C GLN A 112 7.74 -1.38 -10.96
N VAL A 113 7.29 -2.62 -10.94
CA VAL A 113 8.11 -3.78 -10.57
C VAL A 113 9.36 -3.89 -11.45
N GLY A 114 9.33 -3.39 -12.67
CA GLY A 114 10.49 -3.26 -13.57
C GLY A 114 11.41 -2.05 -13.30
N GLY A 115 11.14 -1.25 -12.27
CA GLY A 115 11.99 -0.15 -11.82
C GLY A 115 11.68 1.24 -12.41
N ALA A 116 10.73 1.37 -13.34
CA ALA A 116 10.27 2.70 -13.80
C ALA A 116 9.52 3.43 -12.68
N VAL A 117 9.68 4.75 -12.61
CA VAL A 117 9.04 5.59 -11.58
C VAL A 117 8.30 6.74 -12.23
N ASN A 118 7.07 6.92 -11.82
CA ASN A 118 6.30 8.12 -12.04
C ASN A 118 6.09 8.82 -10.69
N THR A 119 6.40 10.11 -10.62
CA THR A 119 6.29 10.89 -9.38
C THR A 119 5.18 11.91 -9.51
N LEU A 120 4.31 11.95 -8.53
CA LEU A 120 3.23 12.92 -8.40
C LEU A 120 3.48 13.77 -7.16
N VAL A 121 3.19 15.06 -7.27
CA VAL A 121 3.14 15.92 -6.08
C VAL A 121 1.97 15.43 -5.21
N GLY A 122 2.24 15.19 -3.95
CA GLY A 122 1.22 14.76 -2.99
C GLY A 122 0.45 15.93 -2.36
N VAL A 123 -0.09 15.68 -1.19
CA VAL A 123 -0.83 16.64 -0.38
C VAL A 123 -0.01 16.94 0.88
N ARG A 124 0.03 18.22 1.30
CA ARG A 124 0.70 18.61 2.54
C ARG A 124 0.10 17.85 3.72
N GLY A 125 0.95 17.34 4.60
CA GLY A 125 0.52 16.56 5.76
C GLY A 125 0.03 15.14 5.43
N ALA A 126 0.21 14.66 4.18
CA ALA A 126 -0.17 13.31 3.80
C ALA A 126 0.50 12.25 4.70
N ARG A 127 -0.31 11.29 5.18
CA ARG A 127 0.13 10.18 6.04
C ARG A 127 0.07 8.84 5.37
N SER A 128 -0.92 8.63 4.50
CA SER A 128 -1.05 7.38 3.79
C SER A 128 -1.53 7.58 2.36
N VAL A 129 -1.21 6.63 1.51
CA VAL A 129 -1.72 6.50 0.15
C VAL A 129 -2.48 5.18 0.07
N ILE A 130 -3.61 5.21 -0.59
CA ILE A 130 -4.51 4.08 -0.78
C ILE A 130 -4.94 4.07 -2.25
N SER A 131 -5.11 2.89 -2.82
CA SER A 131 -5.67 2.72 -4.15
C SER A 131 -6.62 1.53 -4.16
N ASP A 132 -7.61 1.56 -5.04
CA ASP A 132 -8.40 0.39 -5.41
C ASP A 132 -7.68 -0.46 -6.48
N ARG A 133 -6.35 -0.29 -6.59
CA ARG A 133 -5.47 -0.96 -7.56
C ARG A 133 -5.55 -0.38 -8.98
N SER A 134 -6.03 0.85 -9.08
CA SER A 134 -6.05 1.66 -10.29
C SER A 134 -5.34 2.99 -10.04
N GLU A 135 -4.57 3.47 -11.01
CA GLU A 135 -3.90 4.78 -10.90
C GLU A 135 -4.90 5.94 -10.82
N GLU A 136 -6.11 5.75 -11.33
CA GLU A 136 -7.15 6.77 -11.34
C GLU A 136 -7.85 6.93 -10.00
N SER A 137 -7.75 5.93 -9.13
CA SER A 137 -8.43 5.89 -7.83
C SER A 137 -7.52 6.14 -6.64
N LEU A 138 -6.38 6.81 -6.86
CA LEU A 138 -5.47 7.16 -5.77
C LEU A 138 -6.15 8.10 -4.77
N LEU A 139 -6.07 7.69 -3.50
CA LEU A 139 -6.50 8.45 -2.36
C LEU A 139 -5.31 8.77 -1.45
N ILE A 140 -5.33 9.94 -0.84
CA ILE A 140 -4.42 10.31 0.24
C ILE A 140 -5.27 10.60 1.48
N ILE A 141 -4.80 10.15 2.64
CA ILE A 141 -5.32 10.57 3.93
C ILE A 141 -4.25 11.44 4.58
N ASP A 142 -4.61 12.65 4.98
CA ASP A 142 -3.71 13.59 5.64
C ASP A 142 -3.74 13.47 7.18
N GLU A 143 -2.93 14.29 7.84
CA GLU A 143 -2.81 14.33 9.30
C GLU A 143 -4.08 14.75 10.03
N SER A 144 -4.96 15.47 9.35
CA SER A 144 -6.27 15.85 9.90
C SER A 144 -7.32 14.76 9.74
N GLY A 145 -7.00 13.68 9.02
CA GLY A 145 -7.94 12.62 8.64
C GLY A 145 -8.74 12.94 7.38
N GLN A 146 -8.45 14.06 6.73
CA GLN A 146 -9.12 14.42 5.48
C GLN A 146 -8.67 13.51 4.35
N THR A 147 -9.62 13.07 3.53
CA THR A 147 -9.35 12.21 2.37
C THR A 147 -9.32 13.06 1.10
N TRP A 148 -8.31 12.85 0.30
CA TRP A 148 -8.08 13.52 -0.98
C TRP A 148 -8.10 12.48 -2.08
N GLN A 149 -8.84 12.74 -3.15
CA GLN A 149 -8.88 11.89 -4.34
C GLN A 149 -8.13 12.56 -5.48
N ARG A 150 -7.34 11.76 -6.20
CA ARG A 150 -6.74 12.19 -7.45
C ARG A 150 -7.80 12.32 -8.55
N ARG A 151 -7.76 13.45 -9.26
CA ARG A 151 -8.57 13.71 -10.46
C ARG A 151 -7.66 14.31 -11.53
N GLY A 152 -7.21 13.50 -12.47
CA GLY A 152 -6.18 13.87 -13.42
C GLY A 152 -4.86 14.22 -12.73
N ALA A 153 -4.35 15.43 -12.89
CA ALA A 153 -3.12 15.92 -12.26
C ALA A 153 -3.33 16.58 -10.87
N MET A 154 -4.57 16.71 -10.41
CA MET A 154 -4.91 17.44 -9.18
C MET A 154 -5.48 16.54 -8.10
N TRP A 155 -5.32 16.97 -6.85
CA TRP A 155 -5.97 16.38 -5.70
C TRP A 155 -7.19 17.20 -5.31
N ARG A 156 -8.31 16.54 -5.04
CA ARG A 156 -9.54 17.15 -4.55
C ARG A 156 -9.96 16.48 -3.25
N VAL A 157 -10.44 17.28 -2.33
CA VAL A 157 -11.02 16.76 -1.09
C VAL A 157 -12.25 15.94 -1.44
N LEU A 158 -12.28 14.71 -0.92
CA LEU A 158 -13.53 13.97 -0.85
C LEU A 158 -14.32 14.54 0.32
N THR A 159 -15.24 15.46 0.01
CA THR A 159 -16.29 15.78 0.95
C THR A 159 -17.22 14.57 1.01
N SER A 160 -17.29 13.88 2.14
CA SER A 160 -18.46 13.10 2.44
C SER A 160 -19.61 14.11 2.61
N GLU A 161 -20.36 14.37 1.55
CA GLU A 161 -21.74 14.75 1.76
C GLU A 161 -22.43 13.53 2.38
N VAL A 162 -22.29 13.40 3.69
CA VAL A 162 -23.28 12.71 4.49
C VAL A 162 -24.48 13.66 4.45
N THR A 163 -25.23 13.63 3.36
CA THR A 163 -26.63 13.98 3.40
C THR A 163 -27.22 13.03 4.45
N ASP A 164 -27.43 13.57 5.61
CA ASP A 164 -28.18 12.92 6.69
C ASP A 164 -29.47 12.37 6.05
N PRO A 165 -29.59 11.04 5.84
CA PRO A 165 -30.86 10.51 5.42
C PRO A 165 -31.72 10.61 6.67
N SER A 166 -32.48 11.68 6.77
CA SER A 166 -33.61 11.74 7.69
C SER A 166 -34.53 10.57 7.32
N PHE A 167 -34.27 9.41 7.92
CA PHE A 167 -35.21 8.32 7.91
C PHE A 167 -36.42 8.77 8.74
N PRO A 168 -37.60 8.91 8.14
CA PRO A 168 -38.81 8.98 8.96
C PRO A 168 -38.93 7.62 9.65
N LEU A 169 -38.74 7.61 10.97
CA LEU A 169 -39.12 6.47 11.77
C LEU A 169 -40.63 6.25 11.64
N PRO A 170 -41.09 5.00 11.51
CA PRO A 170 -42.50 4.65 11.44
C PRO A 170 -43.20 4.93 12.79
#